data_4550010d40eb6821699b40e87c1ede37
#
_entry.id   4550010d40eb6821699b40e87c1ede37
#
_cell.length_a   1.000
_cell.length_b   1.000
_cell.length_c   1.000
_cell.angle_alpha   90.00
_cell.angle_beta   90.00
_cell.angle_gamma   90.00
#
_symmetry.space_group_name_H-M   'P 1'
#
loop_
_entity.id
_entity.type
_entity.pdbx_description
1 polymer ?
#
loop_
_entity_poly.entity_id
_entity_poly.type
_entity_poly.pdbx_seq_one_letter_code
_entity_poly.pdbx_strand_id
1 'polypeptide(L)'
;MKSIALIFMFSAGLVSAQQTMHLPEGGSSPKANLKDVSWIEGHWQGEAFGGIAEEIWSAPMGNSMMFVFRMVNNGKVSFYESGHIQQLDNSLILQFKHFDGNMKGWEEKDETIDFKLVKLEPNKVYFEGLTMEKISDNQMNVWVLIEEDGNEEEILFAYKRK
;
A
#
# COMPACT_ATOMS: atom_id res chain seq x y z
N MET A 1 10.94 43.24 -43.24
CA MET A 1 10.30 42.92 -41.97
C MET A 1 10.24 41.40 -41.85
N LYS A 2 11.02 40.82 -40.95
CA LYS A 2 11.05 39.34 -40.71
C LYS A 2 10.23 39.05 -39.46
N SER A 3 9.10 38.38 -39.63
CA SER A 3 8.25 37.91 -38.50
C SER A 3 8.87 36.66 -37.88
N ILE A 4 9.23 36.74 -36.59
CA ILE A 4 9.67 35.60 -35.80
C ILE A 4 8.42 35.01 -35.18
N ALA A 5 8.05 33.80 -35.61
CA ALA A 5 6.99 33.00 -34.96
C ALA A 5 7.57 32.32 -33.71
N LEU A 6 7.09 32.74 -32.54
CA LEU A 6 7.44 32.14 -31.26
C LEU A 6 6.59 30.88 -31.06
N ILE A 7 7.19 29.69 -31.19
CA ILE A 7 6.53 28.41 -30.92
C ILE A 7 6.58 28.20 -29.42
N PHE A 8 5.43 28.33 -28.75
CA PHE A 8 5.24 27.91 -27.35
C PHE A 8 5.14 26.37 -27.31
N MET A 9 6.21 25.70 -26.90
CA MET A 9 6.11 24.29 -26.52
C MET A 9 5.37 24.17 -25.17
N PHE A 10 4.11 23.72 -25.23
CA PHE A 10 3.36 23.31 -24.07
C PHE A 10 3.89 21.93 -23.64
N SER A 11 4.73 21.88 -22.63
CA SER A 11 5.05 20.60 -21.97
C SER A 11 3.84 20.21 -21.13
N ALA A 12 3.03 19.27 -21.64
CA ALA A 12 2.01 18.60 -20.85
C ALA A 12 2.74 17.73 -19.83
N GLY A 13 2.91 18.20 -18.60
CA GLY A 13 3.30 17.39 -17.48
C GLY A 13 2.21 16.34 -17.28
N LEU A 14 2.58 15.06 -17.34
CA LEU A 14 1.69 13.97 -16.92
C LEU A 14 1.47 14.12 -15.41
N VAL A 15 0.37 14.75 -15.02
CA VAL A 15 -0.11 14.68 -13.64
C VAL A 15 -0.62 13.26 -13.46
N SER A 16 0.16 12.41 -12.80
CA SER A 16 -0.33 11.12 -12.32
C SER A 16 -1.42 11.41 -11.30
N ALA A 17 -2.63 10.89 -11.52
CA ALA A 17 -3.68 11.02 -10.52
C ALA A 17 -3.27 10.20 -9.29
N GLN A 18 -3.36 10.81 -8.10
CA GLN A 18 -3.11 10.15 -6.83
C GLN A 18 -4.00 8.91 -6.68
N GLN A 19 -3.42 7.79 -6.32
CA GLN A 19 -4.11 6.50 -6.15
C GLN A 19 -4.54 6.26 -4.71
N THR A 20 -3.92 6.91 -3.74
CA THR A 20 -4.26 6.81 -2.32
C THR A 20 -5.38 7.77 -1.94
N MET A 21 -6.09 7.45 -0.88
CA MET A 21 -7.22 8.22 -0.38
C MET A 21 -7.13 8.38 1.14
N HIS A 22 -7.80 9.42 1.66
CA HIS A 22 -8.02 9.63 3.08
C HIS A 22 -9.52 9.60 3.41
N LEU A 23 -9.85 9.19 4.63
CA LEU A 23 -11.21 9.36 5.13
C LEU A 23 -11.49 10.87 5.30
N PRO A 24 -12.66 11.34 4.83
CA PRO A 24 -13.07 12.72 5.14
C PRO A 24 -13.14 12.92 6.65
N GLU A 25 -12.93 14.16 7.10
CA GLU A 25 -13.10 14.52 8.50
C GLU A 25 -14.51 14.13 9.00
N GLY A 26 -14.58 13.39 10.10
CA GLY A 26 -15.83 12.83 10.64
C GLY A 26 -16.41 11.67 9.83
N GLY A 27 -15.72 11.21 8.78
CA GLY A 27 -16.11 10.06 7.98
C GLY A 27 -16.02 8.74 8.76
N SER A 28 -16.75 7.73 8.29
CA SER A 28 -16.69 6.38 8.83
C SER A 28 -16.35 5.38 7.72
N SER A 29 -15.62 4.32 8.08
CA SER A 29 -15.29 3.24 7.17
C SER A 29 -16.56 2.56 6.61
N PRO A 30 -16.61 2.25 5.30
CA PRO A 30 -17.73 1.56 4.72
C PRO A 30 -17.81 0.11 5.22
N LYS A 31 -19.00 -0.51 5.05
CA LYS A 31 -19.18 -1.93 5.34
C LYS A 31 -18.38 -2.76 4.35
N ALA A 32 -17.62 -3.72 4.87
CA ALA A 32 -16.83 -4.67 4.10
C ALA A 32 -16.54 -5.92 4.93
N ASN A 33 -16.12 -6.99 4.27
CA ASN A 33 -15.70 -8.23 4.91
C ASN A 33 -14.44 -8.80 4.23
N LEU A 34 -13.75 -9.74 4.89
CA LEU A 34 -12.48 -10.30 4.41
C LEU A 34 -12.59 -11.01 3.05
N LYS A 35 -13.77 -11.48 2.66
CA LYS A 35 -13.97 -12.10 1.32
C LYS A 35 -13.79 -11.07 0.21
N ASP A 36 -14.14 -9.80 0.46
CA ASP A 36 -14.03 -8.73 -0.52
C ASP A 36 -12.57 -8.43 -0.88
N VAL A 37 -11.62 -8.77 0.01
CA VAL A 37 -10.17 -8.55 -0.14
C VAL A 37 -9.37 -9.85 -0.20
N SER A 38 -10.03 -11.02 -0.24
CA SER A 38 -9.37 -12.34 -0.23
C SER A 38 -8.44 -12.59 -1.43
N TRP A 39 -8.60 -11.81 -2.49
CA TRP A 39 -7.73 -11.85 -3.67
C TRP A 39 -6.27 -11.39 -3.38
N ILE A 40 -6.04 -10.73 -2.24
CA ILE A 40 -4.69 -10.31 -1.79
C ILE A 40 -3.86 -11.53 -1.36
N GLU A 41 -4.50 -12.63 -0.94
CA GLU A 41 -3.83 -13.88 -0.56
C GLU A 41 -2.76 -14.26 -1.58
N GLY A 42 -1.57 -14.63 -1.08
CA GLY A 42 -0.50 -15.16 -1.93
C GLY A 42 0.88 -14.69 -1.52
N HIS A 43 1.84 -15.05 -2.38
CA HIS A 43 3.23 -14.67 -2.26
C HIS A 43 3.58 -13.71 -3.41
N TRP A 44 3.97 -12.50 -3.06
CA TRP A 44 4.17 -11.38 -3.97
C TRP A 44 5.60 -10.85 -3.91
N GLN A 45 6.15 -10.48 -5.05
CA GLN A 45 7.47 -9.86 -5.13
C GLN A 45 7.47 -8.75 -6.19
N GLY A 46 8.13 -7.63 -5.87
CA GLY A 46 8.31 -6.48 -6.74
C GLY A 46 9.60 -5.73 -6.43
N GLU A 47 9.78 -4.60 -7.09
CA GLU A 47 10.89 -3.69 -6.85
C GLU A 47 10.36 -2.37 -6.30
N ALA A 48 10.97 -1.86 -5.23
CA ALA A 48 10.71 -0.55 -4.66
C ALA A 48 11.96 -0.05 -3.93
N PHE A 49 12.12 1.26 -3.73
CA PHE A 49 13.25 1.87 -3.02
C PHE A 49 14.64 1.38 -3.48
N GLY A 50 14.77 1.03 -4.77
CA GLY A 50 16.02 0.49 -5.33
C GLY A 50 16.38 -0.91 -4.84
N GLY A 51 15.44 -1.66 -4.29
CA GLY A 51 15.61 -3.01 -3.79
C GLY A 51 14.46 -3.94 -4.15
N ILE A 52 14.40 -5.09 -3.49
CA ILE A 52 13.34 -6.11 -3.67
C ILE A 52 12.39 -6.04 -2.49
N ALA A 53 11.11 -5.81 -2.78
CA ALA A 53 10.00 -5.90 -1.85
C ALA A 53 9.32 -7.26 -1.99
N GLU A 54 9.03 -7.91 -0.87
CA GLU A 54 8.34 -9.20 -0.84
C GLU A 54 7.26 -9.19 0.23
N GLU A 55 6.04 -9.61 -0.15
CA GLU A 55 4.90 -9.76 0.74
C GLU A 55 4.32 -11.17 0.68
N ILE A 56 3.93 -11.71 1.82
CA ILE A 56 3.24 -13.00 1.93
C ILE A 56 1.96 -12.80 2.73
N TRP A 57 0.81 -13.07 2.11
CA TRP A 57 -0.52 -12.94 2.71
C TRP A 57 -1.19 -14.29 2.89
N SER A 58 -1.76 -14.53 4.09
CA SER A 58 -2.57 -15.72 4.35
C SER A 58 -3.97 -15.61 3.76
N ALA A 59 -4.62 -16.77 3.57
CA ALA A 59 -6.06 -16.80 3.37
C ALA A 59 -6.82 -16.23 4.59
N PRO A 60 -8.07 -15.72 4.40
CA PRO A 60 -8.92 -15.34 5.52
C PRO A 60 -9.17 -16.50 6.49
N MET A 61 -8.86 -16.28 7.76
CA MET A 61 -9.13 -17.24 8.85
C MET A 61 -9.27 -16.49 10.18
N GLY A 62 -10.24 -16.87 11.01
CA GLY A 62 -10.41 -16.32 12.36
C GLY A 62 -10.58 -14.79 12.38
N ASN A 63 -11.36 -14.23 11.47
CA ASN A 63 -11.61 -12.80 11.27
C ASN A 63 -10.38 -11.94 10.87
N SER A 64 -9.32 -12.54 10.33
CA SER A 64 -8.15 -11.81 9.83
C SER A 64 -7.50 -12.46 8.61
N MET A 65 -6.68 -11.69 7.91
CA MET A 65 -5.68 -12.13 6.94
C MET A 65 -4.32 -11.62 7.42
N MET A 66 -3.40 -12.50 7.77
CA MET A 66 -2.06 -12.12 8.24
C MET A 66 -1.13 -11.85 7.07
N PHE A 67 -0.16 -10.95 7.26
CA PHE A 67 0.93 -10.79 6.32
C PHE A 67 2.28 -10.59 7.01
N VAL A 68 3.32 -10.84 6.22
CA VAL A 68 4.68 -10.42 6.49
C VAL A 68 5.26 -9.76 5.24
N PHE A 69 6.06 -8.73 5.46
CA PHE A 69 6.78 -8.00 4.43
C PHE A 69 8.28 -7.98 4.76
N ARG A 70 9.11 -7.94 3.74
CA ARG A 70 10.53 -7.59 3.88
C ARG A 70 11.02 -6.75 2.71
N MET A 71 11.86 -5.78 3.04
CA MET A 71 12.61 -4.99 2.08
C MET A 71 14.06 -5.45 2.02
N VAL A 72 14.57 -5.76 0.83
CA VAL A 72 15.94 -6.26 0.63
C VAL A 72 16.71 -5.29 -0.25
N ASN A 73 17.75 -4.66 0.30
CA ASN A 73 18.67 -3.79 -0.43
C ASN A 73 20.10 -4.37 -0.33
N ASN A 74 20.82 -4.40 -1.45
CA ASN A 74 22.20 -4.89 -1.52
C ASN A 74 22.38 -6.31 -0.91
N GLY A 75 21.37 -7.19 -1.11
CA GLY A 75 21.39 -8.57 -0.61
C GLY A 75 21.19 -8.72 0.90
N LYS A 76 20.76 -7.67 1.61
CA LYS A 76 20.46 -7.69 3.04
C LYS A 76 19.06 -7.14 3.28
N VAL A 77 18.40 -7.66 4.31
CA VAL A 77 17.10 -7.11 4.75
C VAL A 77 17.35 -5.76 5.42
N SER A 78 16.64 -4.74 4.91
CA SER A 78 16.64 -3.40 5.50
C SER A 78 15.64 -3.33 6.64
N PHE A 79 14.42 -3.82 6.42
CA PHE A 79 13.36 -3.89 7.43
C PHE A 79 12.32 -4.96 7.08
N TYR A 80 11.51 -5.30 8.07
CA TYR A 80 10.34 -6.17 7.96
C TYR A 80 9.09 -5.42 8.42
N GLU A 81 7.94 -5.90 7.97
CA GLU A 81 6.64 -5.61 8.57
C GLU A 81 5.93 -6.91 8.89
N SER A 82 5.11 -6.89 9.92
CA SER A 82 4.20 -7.98 10.25
C SER A 82 2.88 -7.41 10.73
N GLY A 83 1.78 -7.90 10.16
CA GLY A 83 0.47 -7.38 10.46
C GLY A 83 -0.67 -8.20 9.90
N HIS A 84 -1.82 -7.55 9.79
CA HIS A 84 -3.03 -8.17 9.30
C HIS A 84 -4.04 -7.17 8.73
N ILE A 85 -4.93 -7.66 7.87
CA ILE A 85 -6.24 -7.05 7.66
C ILE A 85 -7.20 -7.77 8.60
N GLN A 86 -7.85 -7.02 9.51
CA GLN A 86 -8.79 -7.55 10.48
C GLN A 86 -10.22 -7.10 10.16
N GLN A 87 -11.16 -8.04 10.32
CA GLN A 87 -12.59 -7.73 10.37
C GLN A 87 -12.89 -7.13 11.73
N LEU A 88 -13.21 -5.85 11.76
CA LEU A 88 -13.58 -5.12 12.97
C LEU A 88 -15.02 -4.59 12.79
N ASP A 89 -15.94 -5.05 13.61
CA ASP A 89 -17.37 -4.80 13.48
C ASP A 89 -17.89 -5.15 12.06
N ASN A 90 -18.32 -4.15 11.31
CA ASN A 90 -18.84 -4.29 9.95
C ASN A 90 -17.87 -3.79 8.88
N SER A 91 -16.60 -3.57 9.22
CA SER A 91 -15.59 -3.02 8.30
C SER A 91 -14.26 -3.76 8.39
N LEU A 92 -13.26 -3.24 7.71
CA LEU A 92 -11.89 -3.74 7.73
C LEU A 92 -10.92 -2.68 8.22
N ILE A 93 -9.87 -3.13 8.89
CA ILE A 93 -8.72 -2.31 9.24
C ILE A 93 -7.45 -3.07 8.88
N LEU A 94 -6.48 -2.38 8.29
CA LEU A 94 -5.12 -2.90 8.09
C LEU A 94 -4.25 -2.36 9.21
N GLN A 95 -3.56 -3.25 9.93
CA GLN A 95 -2.69 -2.91 11.06
C GLN A 95 -1.38 -3.67 10.95
N PHE A 96 -0.27 -3.01 11.22
CA PHE A 96 1.04 -3.67 11.24
C PHE A 96 2.06 -2.92 12.11
N LYS A 97 3.20 -3.59 12.30
CA LYS A 97 4.40 -3.05 12.95
C LYS A 97 5.60 -3.24 12.04
N HIS A 98 6.54 -2.30 12.16
CA HIS A 98 7.83 -2.41 11.53
C HIS A 98 8.89 -3.00 12.47
N PHE A 99 9.88 -3.64 11.87
CA PHE A 99 11.04 -4.19 12.56
C PHE A 99 12.29 -3.92 11.72
N ASP A 100 13.41 -3.57 12.39
CA ASP A 100 14.70 -3.51 11.72
C ASP A 100 15.16 -4.91 11.26
N GLY A 101 16.26 -4.97 10.54
CA GLY A 101 16.84 -6.24 10.06
C GLY A 101 17.24 -7.23 11.18
N ASN A 102 17.25 -6.80 12.46
CA ASN A 102 17.51 -7.62 13.65
C ASN A 102 16.24 -7.90 14.47
N MET A 103 15.06 -7.67 13.90
CA MET A 103 13.76 -7.90 14.54
C MET A 103 13.45 -7.00 15.75
N LYS A 104 14.08 -5.82 15.84
CA LYS A 104 13.66 -4.80 16.82
C LYS A 104 12.50 -4.01 16.25
N GLY A 105 11.39 -3.95 16.99
CA GLY A 105 10.23 -3.13 16.62
C GLY A 105 10.56 -1.64 16.63
N TRP A 106 9.94 -0.90 15.72
CA TRP A 106 10.03 0.55 15.66
C TRP A 106 8.96 1.21 16.53
N GLU A 107 7.74 0.67 16.51
CA GLU A 107 6.63 1.12 17.35
C GLU A 107 6.76 0.56 18.78
N GLU A 108 6.24 1.29 19.75
CA GLU A 108 6.13 0.81 21.12
C GLU A 108 5.34 -0.50 21.20
N LYS A 109 5.52 -1.24 22.29
CA LYS A 109 5.00 -2.61 22.43
C LYS A 109 3.50 -2.74 22.11
N ASP A 110 2.70 -1.77 22.52
CA ASP A 110 1.23 -1.84 22.41
C ASP A 110 0.69 -0.90 21.30
N GLU A 111 1.56 -0.38 20.41
CA GLU A 111 1.20 0.47 19.28
C GLU A 111 1.30 -0.28 17.95
N THR A 112 0.47 0.10 16.99
CA THR A 112 0.47 -0.35 15.59
C THR A 112 0.31 0.84 14.66
N ILE A 113 0.73 0.68 13.41
CA ILE A 113 0.32 1.59 12.34
C ILE A 113 -1.02 1.10 11.83
N ASP A 114 -2.02 1.98 11.84
CA ASP A 114 -3.42 1.66 11.58
C ASP A 114 -3.93 2.38 10.34
N PHE A 115 -4.43 1.61 9.39
CA PHE A 115 -5.05 2.11 8.16
C PHE A 115 -6.52 1.72 8.12
N LYS A 116 -7.41 2.67 8.33
CA LYS A 116 -8.86 2.45 8.25
C LYS A 116 -9.30 2.26 6.80
N LEU A 117 -10.31 1.43 6.56
CA LEU A 117 -10.90 1.30 5.24
C LEU A 117 -11.59 2.61 4.83
N VAL A 118 -11.22 3.13 3.66
CA VAL A 118 -11.80 4.34 3.07
C VAL A 118 -12.83 4.00 2.01
N LYS A 119 -12.51 3.05 1.12
CA LYS A 119 -13.37 2.67 0.00
C LYS A 119 -13.06 1.25 -0.45
N LEU A 120 -14.07 0.59 -0.99
CA LEU A 120 -13.94 -0.72 -1.62
C LEU A 120 -14.58 -0.69 -3.01
N GLU A 121 -13.86 -1.20 -4.00
CA GLU A 121 -14.31 -1.40 -5.38
C GLU A 121 -13.99 -2.84 -5.81
N PRO A 122 -14.60 -3.36 -6.88
CA PRO A 122 -14.16 -4.64 -7.43
C PRO A 122 -12.66 -4.63 -7.74
N ASN A 123 -11.91 -5.57 -7.16
CA ASN A 123 -10.46 -5.70 -7.34
C ASN A 123 -9.60 -4.53 -6.81
N LYS A 124 -10.17 -3.61 -6.05
CA LYS A 124 -9.42 -2.48 -5.49
C LYS A 124 -9.92 -2.10 -4.10
N VAL A 125 -9.01 -2.00 -3.15
CA VAL A 125 -9.30 -1.59 -1.78
C VAL A 125 -8.44 -0.37 -1.42
N TYR A 126 -9.09 0.62 -0.81
CA TYR A 126 -8.46 1.85 -0.35
C TYR A 126 -8.52 1.88 1.16
N PHE A 127 -7.39 1.77 1.78
CA PHE A 127 -7.17 2.13 3.17
C PHE A 127 -6.64 3.56 3.25
N GLU A 128 -6.64 4.16 4.41
CA GLU A 128 -6.16 5.52 4.62
C GLU A 128 -4.66 5.64 4.26
N GLY A 129 -4.32 6.35 3.18
CA GLY A 129 -2.94 6.46 2.70
C GLY A 129 -2.35 5.20 2.05
N LEU A 130 -3.13 4.12 1.88
CA LEU A 130 -2.67 2.88 1.24
C LEU A 130 -3.75 2.29 0.33
N THR A 131 -3.40 1.94 -0.89
CA THR A 131 -4.31 1.35 -1.87
C THR A 131 -3.73 0.08 -2.44
N MET A 132 -4.53 -0.99 -2.50
CA MET A 132 -4.17 -2.23 -3.19
C MET A 132 -5.12 -2.46 -4.35
N GLU A 133 -4.59 -2.83 -5.52
CA GLU A 133 -5.35 -3.11 -6.73
C GLU A 133 -4.89 -4.41 -7.38
N LYS A 134 -5.83 -5.31 -7.61
CA LYS A 134 -5.62 -6.52 -8.40
C LYS A 134 -5.62 -6.16 -9.88
N ILE A 135 -4.47 -6.23 -10.52
CA ILE A 135 -4.33 -5.99 -11.97
C ILE A 135 -4.68 -7.26 -12.76
N SER A 136 -4.27 -8.43 -12.23
CA SER A 136 -4.60 -9.76 -12.74
C SER A 136 -4.46 -10.79 -11.61
N ASP A 137 -4.66 -12.08 -11.90
CA ASP A 137 -4.43 -13.14 -10.90
C ASP A 137 -2.96 -13.24 -10.47
N ASN A 138 -2.04 -12.71 -11.27
CA ASN A 138 -0.60 -12.77 -11.04
C ASN A 138 0.06 -11.39 -10.86
N GLN A 139 -0.74 -10.32 -10.78
CA GLN A 139 -0.22 -8.96 -10.64
C GLN A 139 -1.10 -8.15 -9.69
N MET A 140 -0.46 -7.47 -8.76
CA MET A 140 -1.07 -6.56 -7.79
C MET A 140 -0.22 -5.29 -7.70
N ASN A 141 -0.86 -4.14 -7.70
CA ASN A 141 -0.23 -2.87 -7.38
C ASN A 141 -0.62 -2.45 -5.96
N VAL A 142 0.36 -1.97 -5.20
CA VAL A 142 0.14 -1.34 -3.89
C VAL A 142 0.76 0.04 -3.92
N TRP A 143 -0.04 1.07 -3.62
CA TRP A 143 0.43 2.44 -3.45
C TRP A 143 0.39 2.79 -1.98
N VAL A 144 1.48 3.34 -1.48
CA VAL A 144 1.61 3.79 -0.09
C VAL A 144 2.00 5.25 -0.10
N LEU A 145 1.26 6.08 0.63
CA LEU A 145 1.61 7.46 0.86
C LEU A 145 2.62 7.53 2.01
N ILE A 146 3.78 8.08 1.73
CA ILE A 146 4.84 8.27 2.71
C ILE A 146 5.02 9.77 2.92
N GLU A 147 5.10 10.17 4.18
CA GLU A 147 5.43 11.54 4.56
C GLU A 147 6.90 11.59 5.03
N GLU A 148 7.72 12.39 4.36
CA GLU A 148 9.10 12.67 4.76
C GLU A 148 9.35 14.18 4.72
N ASP A 149 9.82 14.74 5.82
CA ASP A 149 10.13 16.18 5.98
C ASP A 149 8.95 17.12 5.58
N GLY A 150 7.70 16.68 5.82
CA GLY A 150 6.48 17.44 5.50
C GLY A 150 6.09 17.40 4.02
N ASN A 151 6.73 16.56 3.23
CA ASN A 151 6.34 16.27 1.85
C ASN A 151 5.72 14.87 1.78
N GLU A 152 4.59 14.77 1.09
CA GLU A 152 3.95 13.48 0.79
C GLU A 152 4.42 12.96 -0.56
N GLU A 153 4.83 11.69 -0.59
CA GLU A 153 5.16 10.97 -1.81
C GLU A 153 4.41 9.65 -1.87
N GLU A 154 3.80 9.37 -3.02
CA GLU A 154 3.12 8.10 -3.27
C GLU A 154 4.08 7.10 -3.91
N ILE A 155 4.37 6.01 -3.21
CA ILE A 155 5.28 4.95 -3.66
C ILE A 155 4.47 3.78 -4.20
N LEU A 156 4.79 3.35 -5.42
CA LEU A 156 4.22 2.18 -6.06
C LEU A 156 5.08 0.93 -5.82
N PHE A 157 4.46 -0.11 -5.29
CA PHE A 157 4.95 -1.48 -5.28
C PHE A 157 4.21 -2.27 -6.37
N ALA A 158 4.86 -2.50 -7.50
CA ALA A 158 4.30 -3.29 -8.60
C ALA A 158 4.67 -4.76 -8.41
N TYR A 159 3.77 -5.52 -7.82
CA TYR A 159 3.99 -6.91 -7.44
C TYR A 159 3.63 -7.91 -8.53
N LYS A 160 4.40 -8.98 -8.59
CA LYS A 160 4.08 -10.21 -9.31
C LYS A 160 3.99 -11.37 -8.35
N ARG A 161 3.07 -12.29 -8.62
CA ARG A 161 2.93 -13.53 -7.83
C ARG A 161 4.13 -14.44 -8.07
N LYS A 162 4.62 -15.02 -7.02
CA LYS A 162 5.70 -16.04 -7.02
C LYS A 162 5.16 -17.45 -7.16
#